data_5faab95a55f0342fe4930e101f37137a
#
_entry.id   5faab95a55f0342fe4930e101f37137a
#
_cell.length_a   1.000
_cell.length_b   1.000
_cell.length_c   1.000
_cell.angle_alpha   90.00
_cell.angle_beta   90.00
_cell.angle_gamma   90.00
#
_symmetry.space_group_name_H-M   'P 1'
#
loop_
_entity.id
_entity.type
_entity.pdbx_description
1 polymer ?
#
loop_
_entity_poly.entity_id
_entity_poly.type
_entity_poly.pdbx_seq_one_letter_code
_entity_poly.pdbx_strand_id
1 'polypeptide(L)'
;TPYGPAIFFPQIADMPSYHNNALWPFVASYWTLAQAKAGNEDGVVEGIGSVVRPAALFATNKENFNLDNGDYFTELNSSNMLWSLSGNLALTMKILFGLHYEADGLLIKPFVPEAFRGERSLDNISYRGATLNITVRGYGCNVASMTLNGKPLAPSELIPAKKLRGTCDIVVEMDNKPIPVMGIRATANKKAPLTPVAWLEDGNLVWNPIEYIAEYVVLQDGHEVGHTRRTSWPVGRQSGVWQVYGVSAEGIPGFASEPRSTRRRARFEFSGEGDAMESPEISYPARESLDGSHRGFVEIDRTSAPAKAVIRVDAPGEYTLAFRYANGNGPVNTENKCCVRAVFVDGVKADTAVMPTRGVANWPDWGMSNTVRLPLSAGEHTVELRYLPEDENMNISTNHALVDCVVVEHAL
;
A
#
# COMPACT_ATOMS: atom_id res chain seq x y z
N THR A 1 -8.99 -11.05 15.33
CA THR A 1 -9.30 -10.89 16.77
C THR A 1 -10.80 -11.10 17.00
N PRO A 2 -11.29 -11.22 18.26
CA PRO A 2 -12.71 -11.35 18.53
C PRO A 2 -13.54 -10.10 18.16
N TYR A 3 -12.89 -9.00 17.86
CA TYR A 3 -13.53 -7.75 17.45
C TYR A 3 -13.63 -7.61 15.94
N GLY A 4 -12.87 -8.39 15.18
CA GLY A 4 -12.88 -8.42 13.74
C GLY A 4 -11.49 -8.53 13.12
N PRO A 5 -11.39 -8.39 11.77
CA PRO A 5 -10.13 -8.44 11.06
C PRO A 5 -9.30 -7.18 11.30
N ALA A 6 -7.99 -7.35 11.43
CA ALA A 6 -7.04 -6.25 11.43
C ALA A 6 -6.94 -5.62 10.04
N ILE A 7 -6.61 -4.32 9.98
CA ILE A 7 -6.34 -3.64 8.70
C ILE A 7 -5.05 -4.17 8.04
N PHE A 8 -4.08 -4.58 8.83
CA PHE A 8 -2.89 -5.32 8.40
C PHE A 8 -2.34 -6.22 9.52
N PHE A 9 -1.43 -7.11 9.18
CA PHE A 9 -0.78 -8.04 10.09
C PHE A 9 0.67 -8.31 9.60
N PRO A 10 1.64 -8.48 10.53
CA PRO A 10 1.54 -8.29 11.98
C PRO A 10 1.47 -6.81 12.38
N GLN A 11 1.08 -6.53 13.63
CA GLN A 11 1.11 -5.18 14.17
C GLN A 11 2.55 -4.77 14.48
N ILE A 12 2.86 -3.50 14.43
CA ILE A 12 4.17 -2.95 14.78
C ILE A 12 4.19 -2.67 16.28
N ALA A 13 5.26 -3.08 16.98
CA ALA A 13 5.43 -2.80 18.39
C ALA A 13 5.55 -1.29 18.65
N ASP A 14 5.07 -0.85 19.81
CA ASP A 14 5.20 0.53 20.31
C ASP A 14 4.64 1.64 19.40
N MET A 15 3.80 1.26 18.45
CA MET A 15 3.05 2.19 17.61
C MET A 15 1.64 2.39 18.15
N PRO A 16 1.12 3.64 18.14
CA PRO A 16 -0.25 3.94 18.55
C PRO A 16 -1.30 3.15 17.76
N SER A 17 -2.42 2.85 18.41
CA SER A 17 -3.56 2.22 17.75
C SER A 17 -4.31 3.23 16.88
N TYR A 18 -4.15 3.13 15.57
CA TYR A 18 -4.87 3.86 14.53
C TYR A 18 -4.95 3.04 13.25
N HIS A 19 -3.94 3.09 12.36
CA HIS A 19 -3.78 2.07 11.33
C HIS A 19 -3.18 0.79 11.91
N ASN A 20 -2.23 0.93 12.81
CA ASN A 20 -1.69 -0.17 13.59
C ASN A 20 -2.69 -0.59 14.66
N ASN A 21 -2.81 -1.89 14.93
CA ASN A 21 -3.65 -2.46 15.99
C ASN A 21 -5.11 -1.96 15.97
N ALA A 22 -5.68 -1.78 14.78
CA ALA A 22 -7.05 -1.29 14.66
C ALA A 22 -7.89 -2.07 13.63
N LEU A 23 -9.17 -2.15 13.93
CA LEU A 23 -10.25 -2.51 13.03
C LEU A 23 -10.81 -1.23 12.41
N TRP A 24 -10.92 -1.22 11.10
CA TRP A 24 -11.58 -0.16 10.35
C TRP A 24 -12.86 -0.72 9.69
N PRO A 25 -14.06 -0.30 10.10
CA PRO A 25 -15.31 -0.91 9.64
C PRO A 25 -15.45 -0.93 8.12
N PHE A 26 -15.01 0.12 7.44
CA PHE A 26 -15.07 0.15 5.98
C PHE A 26 -14.15 -0.92 5.34
N VAL A 27 -12.93 -1.12 5.88
CA VAL A 27 -11.99 -2.15 5.42
C VAL A 27 -12.52 -3.55 5.76
N ALA A 28 -13.08 -3.73 6.98
CA ALA A 28 -13.73 -4.96 7.40
C ALA A 28 -14.89 -5.34 6.48
N SER A 29 -15.61 -4.35 5.92
CA SER A 29 -16.67 -4.60 4.95
C SER A 29 -16.13 -5.16 3.63
N TYR A 30 -15.00 -4.69 3.13
CA TYR A 30 -14.34 -5.29 1.96
C TYR A 30 -13.83 -6.71 2.25
N TRP A 31 -13.27 -6.94 3.43
CA TRP A 31 -12.90 -8.28 3.87
C TRP A 31 -14.11 -9.21 3.87
N THR A 32 -15.24 -8.75 4.40
CA THR A 32 -16.51 -9.52 4.44
C THR A 32 -17.04 -9.84 3.04
N LEU A 33 -16.98 -8.88 2.10
CA LEU A 33 -17.31 -9.10 0.70
C LEU A 33 -16.40 -10.17 0.07
N ALA A 34 -15.10 -10.17 0.42
CA ALA A 34 -14.17 -11.20 -0.04
C ALA A 34 -14.51 -12.58 0.53
N GLN A 35 -14.93 -12.66 1.82
CA GLN A 35 -15.39 -13.90 2.43
C GLN A 35 -16.64 -14.45 1.72
N ALA A 36 -17.61 -13.61 1.39
CA ALA A 36 -18.79 -14.02 0.62
C ALA A 36 -18.42 -14.54 -0.76
N LYS A 37 -17.49 -13.87 -1.47
CA LYS A 37 -16.97 -14.35 -2.76
C LYS A 37 -16.23 -15.68 -2.67
N ALA A 38 -15.53 -15.92 -1.56
CA ALA A 38 -14.83 -17.17 -1.30
C ALA A 38 -15.77 -18.30 -0.83
N GLY A 39 -17.05 -18.00 -0.56
CA GLY A 39 -18.02 -18.97 -0.02
C GLY A 39 -17.80 -19.28 1.47
N ASN A 40 -17.15 -18.38 2.21
CA ASN A 40 -16.85 -18.57 3.64
C ASN A 40 -17.96 -17.98 4.52
N GLU A 41 -18.91 -18.82 4.96
CA GLU A 41 -20.02 -18.41 5.80
C GLU A 41 -19.58 -17.82 7.14
N ASP A 42 -18.64 -18.46 7.81
CA ASP A 42 -18.12 -18.03 9.11
C ASP A 42 -17.49 -16.63 9.01
N GLY A 43 -16.72 -16.41 7.93
CA GLY A 43 -16.13 -15.11 7.64
C GLY A 43 -17.14 -14.01 7.39
N VAL A 44 -18.26 -14.34 6.75
CA VAL A 44 -19.35 -13.37 6.52
C VAL A 44 -20.06 -13.03 7.83
N VAL A 45 -20.36 -14.01 8.66
CA VAL A 45 -21.01 -13.79 9.97
C VAL A 45 -20.13 -12.94 10.88
N GLU A 46 -18.83 -13.27 10.96
CA GLU A 46 -17.85 -12.51 11.74
C GLU A 46 -17.72 -11.07 11.23
N GLY A 47 -17.59 -10.91 9.92
CA GLY A 47 -17.42 -9.60 9.31
C GLY A 47 -18.65 -8.70 9.46
N ILE A 48 -19.86 -9.22 9.30
CA ILE A 48 -21.08 -8.46 9.57
C ILE A 48 -21.10 -8.03 11.05
N GLY A 49 -20.79 -8.96 11.95
CA GLY A 49 -20.74 -8.69 13.38
C GLY A 49 -19.75 -7.59 13.74
N SER A 50 -18.56 -7.59 13.12
CA SER A 50 -17.49 -6.63 13.38
C SER A 50 -17.82 -5.19 12.96
N VAL A 51 -18.76 -5.03 12.02
CA VAL A 51 -19.19 -3.71 11.53
C VAL A 51 -20.48 -3.25 12.22
N VAL A 52 -21.46 -4.13 12.35
CA VAL A 52 -22.81 -3.76 12.83
C VAL A 52 -22.84 -3.61 14.35
N ARG A 53 -22.19 -4.51 15.10
CA ARG A 53 -22.19 -4.45 16.58
C ARG A 53 -21.64 -3.14 17.14
N PRO A 54 -20.43 -2.65 16.73
CA PRO A 54 -19.94 -1.38 17.22
C PRO A 54 -20.80 -0.19 16.76
N ALA A 55 -21.35 -0.22 15.54
CA ALA A 55 -22.25 0.84 15.09
C ALA A 55 -23.52 0.94 15.98
N ALA A 56 -24.07 -0.21 16.38
CA ALA A 56 -25.23 -0.27 17.29
C ALA A 56 -24.85 0.14 18.73
N LEU A 57 -23.69 -0.33 19.22
CA LEU A 57 -23.22 -0.05 20.58
C LEU A 57 -22.98 1.46 20.83
N PHE A 58 -22.34 2.11 19.86
CA PHE A 58 -22.00 3.54 19.96
C PHE A 58 -23.02 4.47 19.31
N ALA A 59 -24.10 3.91 18.75
CA ALA A 59 -25.15 4.65 18.01
C ALA A 59 -24.60 5.56 16.90
N THR A 60 -23.47 5.21 16.33
CA THR A 60 -22.80 5.95 15.24
C THR A 60 -21.79 5.05 14.51
N ASN A 61 -21.49 5.41 13.29
CA ASN A 61 -20.39 4.78 12.55
C ASN A 61 -19.09 5.48 12.91
N LYS A 62 -18.29 4.85 13.75
CA LYS A 62 -16.94 5.28 14.11
C LYS A 62 -15.95 4.97 12.99
N GLU A 63 -14.83 5.65 13.01
CA GLU A 63 -13.75 5.47 12.04
C GLU A 63 -13.02 4.15 12.25
N ASN A 64 -12.62 3.88 13.48
CA ASN A 64 -11.85 2.69 13.83
C ASN A 64 -12.09 2.23 15.27
N PHE A 65 -11.56 1.04 15.62
CA PHE A 65 -11.65 0.44 16.94
C PHE A 65 -10.34 -0.29 17.27
N ASN A 66 -9.92 -0.24 18.52
CA ASN A 66 -8.76 -0.95 19.00
C ASN A 66 -8.99 -2.48 18.95
N LEU A 67 -8.01 -3.22 18.44
CA LEU A 67 -8.11 -4.68 18.29
C LEU A 67 -7.89 -5.47 19.59
N ASP A 68 -7.32 -4.88 20.62
CA ASP A 68 -7.06 -5.56 21.89
C ASP A 68 -8.31 -5.60 22.78
N ASN A 69 -9.16 -4.58 22.71
CA ASN A 69 -10.30 -4.42 23.61
C ASN A 69 -11.62 -4.01 22.95
N GLY A 70 -11.62 -3.72 21.64
CA GLY A 70 -12.80 -3.27 20.91
C GLY A 70 -13.26 -1.85 21.20
N ASP A 71 -12.45 -1.06 21.90
CA ASP A 71 -12.77 0.30 22.27
C ASP A 71 -12.49 1.28 21.11
N TYR A 72 -13.10 2.46 21.17
CA TYR A 72 -12.88 3.54 20.21
C TYR A 72 -11.75 4.51 20.63
N PHE A 73 -11.09 4.25 21.75
CA PHE A 73 -9.93 5.03 22.19
C PHE A 73 -8.70 4.63 21.39
N THR A 74 -8.46 5.36 20.34
CA THR A 74 -7.33 5.24 19.43
C THR A 74 -6.66 6.60 19.30
N GLU A 75 -5.51 6.69 18.65
CA GLU A 75 -4.77 7.94 18.49
C GLU A 75 -5.64 9.03 17.83
N LEU A 76 -6.43 8.65 16.85
CA LEU A 76 -7.40 9.51 16.17
C LEU A 76 -8.67 8.73 15.89
N ASN A 77 -9.83 9.33 16.14
CA ASN A 77 -11.10 8.70 15.83
C ASN A 77 -12.16 9.75 15.53
N SER A 78 -12.99 9.45 14.57
CA SER A 78 -14.13 10.29 14.17
C SER A 78 -15.44 9.53 14.29
N SER A 79 -16.53 10.28 14.50
CA SER A 79 -17.91 9.77 14.45
C SER A 79 -18.58 10.16 13.15
N ASN A 80 -19.71 9.52 12.86
CA ASN A 80 -20.50 9.76 11.64
C ASN A 80 -19.69 9.56 10.34
N MET A 81 -18.82 8.57 10.34
CA MET A 81 -17.97 8.28 9.18
C MET A 81 -18.76 7.69 8.03
N LEU A 82 -18.84 8.44 6.93
CA LEU A 82 -19.62 8.05 5.75
C LEU A 82 -19.09 6.77 5.10
N TRP A 83 -17.80 6.56 5.08
CA TRP A 83 -17.24 5.31 4.51
C TRP A 83 -17.59 4.09 5.37
N SER A 84 -17.59 4.19 6.70
CA SER A 84 -18.02 3.10 7.58
C SER A 84 -19.53 2.84 7.43
N LEU A 85 -20.34 3.89 7.26
CA LEU A 85 -21.76 3.76 6.90
C LEU A 85 -21.94 3.11 5.52
N SER A 86 -21.16 3.52 4.54
CA SER A 86 -21.16 2.93 3.19
C SER A 86 -20.83 1.43 3.24
N GLY A 87 -19.87 1.03 4.09
CA GLY A 87 -19.54 -0.37 4.36
C GLY A 87 -20.74 -1.13 4.95
N ASN A 88 -21.39 -0.56 5.94
CA ASN A 88 -22.60 -1.14 6.55
C ASN A 88 -23.71 -1.40 5.51
N LEU A 89 -23.99 -0.41 4.66
CA LEU A 89 -24.96 -0.55 3.57
C LEU A 89 -24.53 -1.61 2.56
N ALA A 90 -23.24 -1.68 2.24
CA ALA A 90 -22.69 -2.65 1.30
C ALA A 90 -22.87 -4.10 1.78
N LEU A 91 -22.72 -4.37 3.08
CA LEU A 91 -22.96 -5.70 3.66
C LEU A 91 -24.40 -6.15 3.43
N THR A 92 -25.35 -5.26 3.64
CA THR A 92 -26.77 -5.54 3.39
C THR A 92 -27.03 -5.72 1.90
N MET A 93 -26.71 -4.72 1.08
CA MET A 93 -27.12 -4.70 -0.32
C MET A 93 -26.34 -5.69 -1.18
N LYS A 94 -25.01 -5.79 -0.99
CA LYS A 94 -24.16 -6.62 -1.87
C LYS A 94 -23.99 -8.05 -1.39
N ILE A 95 -24.21 -8.34 -0.10
CA ILE A 95 -24.11 -9.70 0.43
C ILE A 95 -25.50 -10.28 0.64
N LEU A 96 -26.27 -9.75 1.60
CA LEU A 96 -27.54 -10.36 2.01
C LEU A 96 -28.62 -10.29 0.92
N PHE A 97 -28.64 -9.21 0.13
CA PHE A 97 -29.51 -9.08 -1.06
C PHE A 97 -28.77 -9.40 -2.37
N GLY A 98 -27.46 -9.45 -2.38
CA GLY A 98 -26.65 -9.84 -3.54
C GLY A 98 -26.81 -8.96 -4.75
N LEU A 99 -26.99 -7.64 -4.59
CA LEU A 99 -27.21 -6.71 -5.69
C LEU A 99 -25.91 -6.38 -6.41
N HIS A 100 -25.81 -6.76 -7.67
CA HIS A 100 -24.72 -6.42 -8.57
C HIS A 100 -25.25 -5.54 -9.71
N TYR A 101 -24.77 -4.30 -9.74
CA TYR A 101 -25.18 -3.30 -10.74
C TYR A 101 -24.28 -3.44 -11.96
N GLU A 102 -24.85 -3.99 -13.04
CA GLU A 102 -24.14 -4.21 -14.29
C GLU A 102 -24.51 -3.14 -15.33
N ALA A 103 -23.69 -3.00 -16.37
CA ALA A 103 -23.94 -2.03 -17.44
C ALA A 103 -25.33 -2.23 -18.08
N ASP A 104 -25.73 -3.47 -18.30
CA ASP A 104 -26.95 -3.85 -19.03
C ASP A 104 -28.12 -4.21 -18.13
N GLY A 105 -27.97 -4.26 -16.82
CA GLY A 105 -29.03 -4.65 -15.92
C GLY A 105 -28.62 -4.85 -14.46
N LEU A 106 -29.46 -5.63 -13.78
CA LEU A 106 -29.27 -5.98 -12.37
C LEU A 106 -29.12 -7.49 -12.24
N LEU A 107 -28.04 -7.91 -11.54
CA LEU A 107 -27.82 -9.30 -11.18
C LEU A 107 -28.07 -9.46 -9.68
N ILE A 108 -28.81 -10.48 -9.28
CA ILE A 108 -29.17 -10.76 -7.88
C ILE A 108 -28.61 -12.12 -7.48
N LYS A 109 -27.60 -12.12 -6.61
CA LYS A 109 -26.89 -13.29 -6.08
C LYS A 109 -26.70 -13.15 -4.58
N PRO A 110 -27.71 -13.37 -3.76
CA PRO A 110 -27.58 -13.29 -2.31
C PRO A 110 -26.62 -14.35 -1.77
N PHE A 111 -25.89 -13.96 -0.74
CA PHE A 111 -25.17 -14.87 0.14
C PHE A 111 -25.74 -14.69 1.54
N VAL A 112 -26.53 -15.64 1.99
CA VAL A 112 -27.27 -15.55 3.25
C VAL A 112 -26.80 -16.63 4.20
N PRO A 113 -25.95 -16.31 5.17
CA PRO A 113 -25.61 -17.24 6.25
C PRO A 113 -26.85 -17.80 6.95
N GLU A 114 -26.79 -19.05 7.43
CA GLU A 114 -27.91 -19.65 8.18
C GLU A 114 -28.26 -18.85 9.44
N ALA A 115 -27.27 -18.19 10.05
CA ALA A 115 -27.49 -17.31 11.20
C ALA A 115 -28.44 -16.13 10.89
N PHE A 116 -28.59 -15.77 9.61
CA PHE A 116 -29.48 -14.71 9.13
C PHE A 116 -30.65 -15.26 8.34
N ARG A 117 -31.01 -16.56 8.51
CA ARG A 117 -32.19 -17.18 7.84
C ARG A 117 -33.47 -16.40 8.09
N GLY A 118 -34.41 -16.52 7.17
CA GLY A 118 -35.76 -15.89 7.26
C GLY A 118 -36.03 -14.99 6.07
N GLU A 119 -37.08 -14.18 6.20
CA GLU A 119 -37.46 -13.21 5.20
C GLU A 119 -36.85 -11.84 5.48
N ARG A 120 -36.43 -11.15 4.43
CA ARG A 120 -35.94 -9.77 4.46
C ARG A 120 -36.39 -9.04 3.22
N SER A 121 -36.62 -7.72 3.34
CA SER A 121 -36.99 -6.88 2.21
C SER A 121 -36.18 -5.61 2.12
N LEU A 122 -36.02 -5.12 0.91
CA LEU A 122 -35.59 -3.76 0.57
C LEU A 122 -36.70 -3.15 -0.29
N ASP A 123 -37.32 -2.11 0.23
CA ASP A 123 -38.44 -1.47 -0.43
C ASP A 123 -38.08 -0.10 -0.97
N ASN A 124 -38.72 0.31 -2.05
CA ASN A 124 -38.56 1.62 -2.68
C ASN A 124 -37.12 1.95 -3.15
N ILE A 125 -36.36 0.96 -3.59
CA ILE A 125 -35.03 1.15 -4.14
C ILE A 125 -35.11 1.76 -5.53
N SER A 126 -34.57 2.95 -5.70
CA SER A 126 -34.47 3.62 -7.01
C SER A 126 -33.42 2.96 -7.90
N TYR A 127 -33.79 2.52 -9.09
CA TYR A 127 -32.90 1.93 -10.07
C TYR A 127 -33.25 2.35 -11.49
N ARG A 128 -32.47 3.23 -12.11
CA ARG A 128 -32.62 3.69 -13.50
C ARG A 128 -34.07 4.11 -13.86
N GLY A 129 -34.74 4.81 -12.96
CA GLY A 129 -36.13 5.28 -13.14
C GLY A 129 -37.18 4.25 -12.77
N ALA A 130 -36.84 3.04 -12.38
CA ALA A 130 -37.71 2.09 -11.75
C ALA A 130 -37.67 2.15 -10.23
N THR A 131 -38.70 1.69 -9.55
CA THR A 131 -38.76 1.47 -8.12
C THR A 131 -38.75 -0.04 -7.87
N LEU A 132 -37.72 -0.53 -7.15
CA LEU A 132 -37.60 -1.96 -6.85
C LEU A 132 -37.99 -2.22 -5.41
N ASN A 133 -38.86 -3.26 -5.22
CA ASN A 133 -39.12 -3.90 -3.95
C ASN A 133 -38.55 -5.31 -4.04
N ILE A 134 -37.60 -5.65 -3.19
CA ILE A 134 -36.85 -6.89 -3.28
C ILE A 134 -37.03 -7.67 -1.99
N THR A 135 -37.61 -8.86 -2.08
CA THR A 135 -37.78 -9.79 -0.95
C THR A 135 -36.86 -10.99 -1.16
N VAL A 136 -36.03 -11.31 -0.16
CA VAL A 136 -35.19 -12.52 -0.15
C VAL A 136 -35.64 -13.41 1.01
N ARG A 137 -35.91 -14.70 0.73
CA ARG A 137 -36.38 -15.68 1.71
C ARG A 137 -35.42 -16.86 1.82
N GLY A 138 -35.23 -17.30 3.05
CA GLY A 138 -34.38 -18.45 3.33
C GLY A 138 -32.91 -18.10 3.58
N TYR A 139 -32.03 -19.07 3.33
CA TYR A 139 -30.60 -18.98 3.51
C TYR A 139 -29.84 -19.84 2.47
N GLY A 140 -28.50 -19.70 2.40
CA GLY A 140 -27.66 -20.38 1.45
C GLY A 140 -26.93 -19.42 0.50
N CYS A 141 -26.25 -19.98 -0.47
CA CYS A 141 -25.55 -19.22 -1.50
C CYS A 141 -26.10 -19.42 -2.92
N ASN A 142 -27.16 -20.21 -3.06
CA ASN A 142 -27.85 -20.47 -4.33
C ASN A 142 -29.29 -20.03 -4.30
N VAL A 143 -29.73 -19.41 -5.39
CA VAL A 143 -31.11 -19.03 -5.60
C VAL A 143 -31.85 -20.23 -6.18
N ALA A 144 -32.89 -20.70 -5.47
CA ALA A 144 -33.76 -21.79 -5.92
C ALA A 144 -34.76 -21.32 -6.96
N SER A 145 -35.38 -20.15 -6.74
CA SER A 145 -36.30 -19.52 -7.68
C SER A 145 -36.31 -18.00 -7.54
N MET A 146 -36.68 -17.30 -8.61
CA MET A 146 -36.83 -15.85 -8.63
C MET A 146 -38.01 -15.45 -9.47
N THR A 147 -38.74 -14.40 -9.05
CA THR A 147 -39.86 -13.83 -9.82
C THR A 147 -39.72 -12.31 -9.94
N LEU A 148 -40.24 -11.75 -11.03
CA LEU A 148 -40.45 -10.32 -11.23
C LEU A 148 -41.96 -10.08 -11.48
N ASN A 149 -42.61 -9.32 -10.60
CA ASN A 149 -44.05 -9.07 -10.65
C ASN A 149 -44.83 -10.37 -10.78
N GLY A 150 -44.49 -11.39 -10.01
CA GLY A 150 -45.10 -12.72 -10.01
C GLY A 150 -44.73 -13.62 -11.21
N LYS A 151 -43.98 -13.14 -12.19
CA LYS A 151 -43.53 -13.92 -13.35
C LYS A 151 -42.18 -14.56 -13.09
N PRO A 152 -41.99 -15.85 -13.37
CA PRO A 152 -40.71 -16.52 -13.18
C PRO A 152 -39.56 -15.84 -13.95
N LEU A 153 -38.40 -15.75 -13.30
CA LEU A 153 -37.12 -15.38 -13.88
C LEU A 153 -36.13 -16.53 -13.69
N ALA A 154 -35.18 -16.63 -14.59
CA ALA A 154 -34.08 -17.57 -14.41
C ALA A 154 -33.22 -17.18 -13.18
N PRO A 155 -33.00 -18.10 -12.22
CA PRO A 155 -32.20 -17.81 -11.03
C PRO A 155 -30.78 -17.36 -11.39
N SER A 156 -30.30 -16.33 -10.72
CA SER A 156 -28.94 -15.82 -10.89
C SER A 156 -28.56 -15.38 -12.31
N GLU A 157 -29.51 -15.13 -13.19
CA GLU A 157 -29.29 -14.49 -14.48
C GLU A 157 -29.46 -12.97 -14.37
N LEU A 158 -28.79 -12.25 -15.29
CA LEU A 158 -28.93 -10.81 -15.41
C LEU A 158 -30.38 -10.44 -15.76
N ILE A 159 -30.99 -9.59 -14.95
CA ILE A 159 -32.30 -8.97 -15.28
C ILE A 159 -32.00 -7.74 -16.15
N PRO A 160 -32.29 -7.78 -17.46
CA PRO A 160 -32.00 -6.64 -18.33
C PRO A 160 -32.69 -5.36 -17.85
N ALA A 161 -31.97 -4.22 -17.89
CA ALA A 161 -32.50 -2.93 -17.43
C ALA A 161 -33.84 -2.55 -18.10
N LYS A 162 -34.05 -2.96 -19.37
CA LYS A 162 -35.32 -2.74 -20.11
C LYS A 162 -36.54 -3.43 -19.49
N LYS A 163 -36.35 -4.48 -18.68
CA LYS A 163 -37.41 -5.18 -17.96
C LYS A 163 -37.76 -4.51 -16.63
N LEU A 164 -36.89 -3.66 -16.09
CA LEU A 164 -37.07 -2.95 -14.82
C LEU A 164 -37.66 -1.56 -15.12
N ARG A 165 -39.00 -1.47 -15.06
CA ARG A 165 -39.75 -0.22 -15.31
C ARG A 165 -40.92 -0.09 -14.36
N GLY A 166 -41.22 1.16 -13.93
CA GLY A 166 -42.27 1.40 -12.95
C GLY A 166 -41.93 0.73 -11.61
N THR A 167 -42.93 0.17 -10.94
CA THR A 167 -42.73 -0.62 -9.72
C THR A 167 -42.44 -2.07 -10.08
N CYS A 168 -41.37 -2.60 -9.53
CA CYS A 168 -40.84 -3.94 -9.78
C CYS A 168 -40.76 -4.70 -8.45
N ASP A 169 -41.61 -5.68 -8.26
CA ASP A 169 -41.60 -6.58 -7.10
C ASP A 169 -40.78 -7.82 -7.47
N ILE A 170 -39.61 -7.97 -6.84
CA ILE A 170 -38.68 -9.09 -7.05
C ILE A 170 -38.69 -9.96 -5.81
N VAL A 171 -39.02 -11.25 -5.98
CA VAL A 171 -38.97 -12.23 -4.90
C VAL A 171 -37.91 -13.27 -5.22
N VAL A 172 -37.04 -13.52 -4.28
CA VAL A 172 -35.92 -14.47 -4.38
C VAL A 172 -36.08 -15.52 -3.29
N GLU A 173 -36.18 -16.77 -3.66
CA GLU A 173 -36.21 -17.92 -2.75
C GLU A 173 -34.83 -18.59 -2.78
N MET A 174 -34.18 -18.67 -1.61
CA MET A 174 -32.92 -19.38 -1.45
C MET A 174 -33.15 -20.89 -1.38
N ASP A 175 -32.11 -21.69 -1.69
CA ASP A 175 -32.21 -23.15 -1.71
C ASP A 175 -32.25 -23.80 -0.31
N ASN A 176 -32.05 -23.02 0.73
CA ASN A 176 -32.03 -23.44 2.14
C ASN A 176 -31.05 -24.60 2.40
N LYS A 177 -29.92 -24.60 1.67
CA LYS A 177 -28.85 -25.57 1.86
C LYS A 177 -27.72 -24.97 2.66
N PRO A 178 -27.10 -25.75 3.55
CA PRO A 178 -25.89 -25.31 4.26
C PRO A 178 -24.83 -24.88 3.28
N ILE A 179 -24.19 -23.76 3.57
CA ILE A 179 -22.97 -23.32 2.86
C ILE A 179 -21.81 -24.19 3.38
N PRO A 180 -20.92 -24.67 2.50
CA PRO A 180 -19.77 -25.45 2.95
C PRO A 180 -18.95 -24.69 3.98
N VAL A 181 -18.62 -25.33 5.11
CA VAL A 181 -17.81 -24.74 6.16
C VAL A 181 -16.36 -24.68 5.68
N MET A 182 -15.85 -23.49 5.55
CA MET A 182 -14.42 -23.26 5.20
C MET A 182 -13.59 -22.86 6.43
N GLY A 183 -14.26 -22.40 7.48
CA GLY A 183 -13.63 -21.89 8.68
C GLY A 183 -12.88 -20.58 8.50
N ILE A 184 -12.50 -19.98 9.59
CA ILE A 184 -11.65 -18.79 9.61
C ILE A 184 -10.29 -19.22 10.15
N ARG A 185 -9.22 -18.95 9.41
CA ARG A 185 -7.86 -19.08 9.94
C ARG A 185 -7.58 -17.85 10.80
N ALA A 186 -8.05 -17.91 12.04
CA ALA A 186 -7.75 -16.88 13.01
C ALA A 186 -6.30 -16.99 13.49
N THR A 187 -5.62 -15.88 13.61
CA THR A 187 -4.34 -15.76 14.29
C THR A 187 -4.48 -14.75 15.43
N ALA A 188 -3.72 -14.96 16.50
CA ALA A 188 -3.66 -13.98 17.58
C ALA A 188 -3.13 -12.64 17.03
N ASN A 189 -3.56 -11.54 17.64
CA ASN A 189 -3.02 -10.22 17.31
C ASN A 189 -1.58 -10.16 17.87
N LYS A 190 -0.60 -10.33 16.97
CA LYS A 190 0.82 -10.40 17.30
C LYS A 190 1.53 -9.15 16.80
N LYS A 191 2.58 -8.75 17.52
CA LYS A 191 3.39 -7.59 17.20
C LYS A 191 4.72 -8.01 16.58
N ALA A 192 5.07 -7.38 15.46
CA ALA A 192 6.37 -7.51 14.86
C ALA A 192 7.40 -6.68 15.63
N PRO A 193 8.67 -7.11 15.68
CA PRO A 193 9.76 -6.26 16.16
C PRO A 193 9.88 -4.98 15.32
N LEU A 194 10.45 -3.95 15.92
CA LEU A 194 10.80 -2.72 15.19
C LEU A 194 11.80 -3.01 14.07
N THR A 195 11.78 -2.17 13.04
CA THR A 195 12.71 -2.28 11.91
C THR A 195 14.13 -1.85 12.35
N PRO A 196 15.16 -2.69 12.15
CA PRO A 196 16.52 -2.29 12.44
C PRO A 196 16.98 -1.14 11.56
N VAL A 197 17.74 -0.20 12.11
CA VAL A 197 18.51 0.77 11.34
C VAL A 197 19.89 0.17 11.10
N ALA A 198 20.21 -0.13 9.85
CA ALA A 198 21.45 -0.81 9.48
C ALA A 198 22.41 0.10 8.71
N TRP A 199 23.72 -0.11 8.85
CA TRP A 199 24.77 0.56 8.11
C TRP A 199 25.94 -0.41 7.85
N LEU A 200 26.86 -0.01 6.96
CA LEU A 200 28.09 -0.75 6.68
C LEU A 200 29.25 -0.12 7.44
N GLU A 201 29.99 -0.94 8.17
CA GLU A 201 31.16 -0.51 8.95
C GLU A 201 32.19 -1.63 8.99
N ASP A 202 33.44 -1.31 8.65
CA ASP A 202 34.58 -2.23 8.71
C ASP A 202 34.33 -3.62 8.10
N GLY A 203 33.67 -3.67 6.95
CA GLY A 203 33.36 -4.93 6.25
C GLY A 203 32.24 -5.74 6.89
N ASN A 204 31.44 -5.13 7.75
CA ASN A 204 30.26 -5.73 8.36
C ASN A 204 29.02 -4.92 8.04
N LEU A 205 27.89 -5.59 7.95
CA LEU A 205 26.58 -4.99 8.14
C LEU A 205 26.34 -4.88 9.65
N VAL A 206 26.13 -3.69 10.17
CA VAL A 206 25.91 -3.40 11.59
C VAL A 206 24.55 -2.74 11.76
N TRP A 207 23.90 -2.94 12.91
CA TRP A 207 22.59 -2.33 13.20
C TRP A 207 22.38 -2.08 14.68
N ASN A 208 21.45 -1.19 14.99
CA ASN A 208 21.03 -0.93 16.36
C ASN A 208 20.32 -2.16 16.96
N PRO A 209 20.48 -2.45 18.25
CA PRO A 209 19.76 -3.52 18.91
C PRO A 209 18.24 -3.22 18.93
N ILE A 210 17.45 -4.26 18.74
CA ILE A 210 15.98 -4.22 18.83
C ILE A 210 15.56 -5.05 20.04
N GLU A 211 14.64 -4.52 20.82
CA GLU A 211 14.09 -5.22 21.98
C GLU A 211 13.10 -6.32 21.56
N TYR A 212 12.89 -7.28 22.46
CA TYR A 212 11.90 -8.36 22.34
C TYR A 212 12.06 -9.25 21.08
N ILE A 213 13.29 -9.44 20.62
CA ILE A 213 13.60 -10.36 19.53
C ILE A 213 14.24 -11.65 20.05
N ALA A 214 14.03 -12.74 19.31
CA ALA A 214 14.75 -14.00 19.51
C ALA A 214 16.08 -14.03 18.73
N GLU A 215 16.03 -13.51 17.50
CA GLU A 215 17.17 -13.49 16.57
C GLU A 215 16.96 -12.46 15.45
N TYR A 216 18.03 -12.20 14.71
CA TYR A 216 18.01 -11.47 13.46
C TYR A 216 18.20 -12.41 12.29
N VAL A 217 17.56 -12.11 11.17
CA VAL A 217 17.74 -12.76 9.89
C VAL A 217 18.39 -11.77 8.94
N VAL A 218 19.45 -12.22 8.27
CA VAL A 218 20.21 -11.40 7.32
C VAL A 218 19.88 -11.84 5.91
N LEU A 219 19.62 -10.86 5.06
CA LEU A 219 19.32 -11.03 3.65
C LEU A 219 20.47 -10.50 2.79
N GLN A 220 20.79 -11.23 1.72
CA GLN A 220 21.60 -10.75 0.61
C GLN A 220 20.79 -10.88 -0.68
N ASP A 221 20.63 -9.78 -1.40
CA ASP A 221 19.85 -9.72 -2.64
C ASP A 221 18.42 -10.27 -2.50
N GLY A 222 17.79 -10.02 -1.33
CA GLY A 222 16.45 -10.48 -0.98
C GLY A 222 16.36 -11.93 -0.51
N HIS A 223 17.45 -12.66 -0.49
CA HIS A 223 17.52 -14.05 -0.04
C HIS A 223 18.14 -14.17 1.34
N GLU A 224 17.58 -15.03 2.17
CA GLU A 224 18.12 -15.32 3.48
C GLU A 224 19.49 -16.01 3.38
N VAL A 225 20.48 -15.43 4.08
CA VAL A 225 21.85 -15.94 4.11
C VAL A 225 22.31 -16.40 5.49
N GLY A 226 21.55 -16.09 6.54
CA GLY A 226 21.79 -16.62 7.87
C GLY A 226 21.07 -15.89 8.99
N HIS A 227 21.26 -16.44 10.19
CA HIS A 227 20.67 -15.98 11.43
C HIS A 227 21.76 -15.60 12.45
N THR A 228 21.48 -14.60 13.28
CA THR A 228 22.39 -14.18 14.34
C THR A 228 21.62 -13.57 15.52
N ARG A 229 22.25 -13.61 16.70
CA ARG A 229 21.80 -12.84 17.86
C ARG A 229 22.67 -11.60 18.13
N ARG A 230 23.70 -11.44 17.32
CA ARG A 230 24.56 -10.25 17.37
C ARG A 230 23.93 -9.13 16.55
N THR A 231 24.39 -7.92 16.77
CA THR A 231 23.98 -6.74 15.99
C THR A 231 24.94 -6.43 14.82
N SER A 232 25.60 -7.46 14.32
CA SER A 232 26.51 -7.37 13.19
C SER A 232 26.58 -8.67 12.41
N TRP A 233 26.87 -8.56 11.10
CA TRP A 233 27.07 -9.67 10.18
C TRP A 233 28.25 -9.38 9.23
N PRO A 234 29.22 -10.30 9.09
CA PRO A 234 30.34 -10.07 8.19
C PRO A 234 29.87 -10.14 6.74
N VAL A 235 30.08 -9.07 5.99
CA VAL A 235 29.81 -9.00 4.54
C VAL A 235 31.11 -9.03 3.74
N GLY A 236 32.23 -8.62 4.35
CA GLY A 236 33.56 -8.68 3.76
C GLY A 236 33.63 -7.97 2.41
N ARG A 237 34.13 -8.69 1.40
CA ARG A 237 34.23 -8.22 0.01
C ARG A 237 33.12 -8.78 -0.88
N GLN A 238 32.10 -9.40 -0.30
CA GLN A 238 30.97 -9.94 -1.07
C GLN A 238 30.17 -8.79 -1.67
N SER A 239 29.92 -8.86 -2.96
CA SER A 239 29.07 -7.92 -3.68
C SER A 239 27.61 -8.32 -3.48
N GLY A 240 26.74 -7.37 -3.12
CA GLY A 240 25.33 -7.61 -2.92
C GLY A 240 24.60 -6.47 -2.24
N VAL A 241 23.30 -6.61 -2.14
CA VAL A 241 22.42 -5.72 -1.37
C VAL A 241 22.02 -6.45 -0.09
N TRP A 242 22.30 -5.83 1.04
CA TRP A 242 22.16 -6.43 2.36
C TRP A 242 21.05 -5.76 3.15
N GLN A 243 20.27 -6.58 3.82
CA GLN A 243 19.22 -6.13 4.73
C GLN A 243 19.18 -7.06 5.95
N VAL A 244 18.55 -6.59 7.02
CA VAL A 244 18.37 -7.37 8.24
C VAL A 244 17.00 -7.09 8.82
N TYR A 245 16.37 -8.10 9.40
CA TYR A 245 15.15 -7.96 10.19
C TYR A 245 15.22 -8.78 11.46
N GLY A 246 14.48 -8.35 12.48
CA GLY A 246 14.32 -9.11 13.73
C GLY A 246 13.16 -10.09 13.64
N VAL A 247 13.27 -11.19 14.38
CA VAL A 247 12.18 -12.16 14.58
C VAL A 247 11.86 -12.21 16.08
N SER A 248 10.59 -12.06 16.44
CA SER A 248 10.15 -12.13 17.85
C SER A 248 10.29 -13.54 18.41
N ALA A 249 10.20 -13.67 19.74
CA ALA A 249 10.17 -14.97 20.42
C ALA A 249 9.00 -15.86 19.99
N GLU A 250 7.95 -15.28 19.43
CA GLU A 250 6.78 -15.97 18.89
C GLU A 250 6.92 -16.32 17.40
N GLY A 251 8.09 -16.08 16.81
CA GLY A 251 8.37 -16.35 15.40
C GLY A 251 7.76 -15.33 14.42
N ILE A 252 7.40 -14.13 14.87
CA ILE A 252 6.87 -13.08 14.01
C ILE A 252 8.03 -12.26 13.45
N PRO A 253 8.20 -12.21 12.11
CA PRO A 253 9.22 -11.37 11.49
C PRO A 253 8.80 -9.90 11.51
N GLY A 254 9.79 -9.02 11.73
CA GLY A 254 9.66 -7.59 11.50
C GLY A 254 9.88 -7.21 10.04
N PHE A 255 9.86 -5.91 9.77
CA PHE A 255 10.23 -5.39 8.46
C PHE A 255 11.75 -5.35 8.31
N ALA A 256 12.22 -5.60 7.09
CA ALA A 256 13.64 -5.52 6.78
C ALA A 256 14.13 -4.06 6.82
N SER A 257 15.37 -3.88 7.26
CA SER A 257 16.06 -2.59 7.23
C SER A 257 16.12 -2.01 5.82
N GLU A 258 16.39 -0.71 5.74
CA GLU A 258 16.79 -0.11 4.48
C GLU A 258 17.97 -0.88 3.85
N PRO A 259 17.97 -1.08 2.53
CA PRO A 259 19.02 -1.83 1.86
C PRO A 259 20.38 -1.12 1.94
N ARG A 260 21.45 -1.90 2.14
CA ARG A 260 22.85 -1.46 2.09
C ARG A 260 23.59 -2.24 1.01
N SER A 261 24.18 -1.54 0.06
CA SER A 261 24.87 -2.17 -1.05
C SER A 261 26.38 -2.18 -0.84
N THR A 262 26.99 -3.36 -1.04
CA THR A 262 28.45 -3.55 -1.15
C THR A 262 28.88 -3.72 -2.60
N ARG A 263 27.97 -3.54 -3.56
CA ARG A 263 28.27 -3.57 -4.98
C ARG A 263 29.16 -2.40 -5.36
N ARG A 264 29.99 -2.60 -6.36
CA ARG A 264 30.80 -1.51 -6.92
C ARG A 264 29.86 -0.46 -7.51
N ARG A 265 29.99 0.76 -7.01
CA ARG A 265 29.24 1.93 -7.45
C ARG A 265 30.15 2.90 -8.12
N ALA A 266 29.70 3.48 -9.22
CA ALA A 266 30.31 4.65 -9.82
C ALA A 266 29.38 5.86 -9.60
N ARG A 267 29.97 7.01 -9.33
CA ARG A 267 29.25 8.27 -9.13
C ARG A 267 29.62 9.23 -10.24
N PHE A 268 28.60 9.85 -10.84
CA PHE A 268 28.77 10.83 -11.91
C PHE A 268 27.96 12.07 -11.56
N GLU A 269 28.59 13.22 -11.57
CA GLU A 269 27.96 14.47 -11.17
C GLU A 269 27.12 15.05 -12.30
N PHE A 270 26.08 15.79 -11.94
CA PHE A 270 25.33 16.55 -12.89
C PHE A 270 26.10 17.81 -13.29
N SER A 271 26.26 18.01 -14.59
CA SER A 271 26.74 19.25 -15.18
C SER A 271 25.55 19.93 -15.86
N GLY A 272 24.92 20.89 -15.21
CA GLY A 272 23.85 21.69 -15.79
C GLY A 272 24.33 23.09 -16.17
N GLU A 273 23.56 23.80 -17.00
CA GLU A 273 23.70 25.25 -17.15
C GLU A 273 23.14 25.95 -15.90
N GLY A 274 23.84 25.88 -14.85
CA GLY A 274 23.54 26.52 -13.59
C GLY A 274 24.67 26.19 -12.67
N ASP A 275 25.33 27.17 -12.15
CA ASP A 275 26.39 26.99 -11.18
C ASP A 275 25.85 26.12 -10.05
N ALA A 276 26.62 25.12 -9.64
CA ALA A 276 26.39 24.42 -8.41
C ALA A 276 26.29 25.46 -7.29
N MET A 277 25.06 25.74 -6.86
CA MET A 277 24.85 26.75 -5.83
C MET A 277 25.19 26.16 -4.48
N GLU A 278 26.30 26.59 -3.90
CA GLU A 278 26.50 26.48 -2.47
C GLU A 278 25.52 27.43 -1.79
N SER A 279 24.39 26.90 -1.29
CA SER A 279 23.57 27.67 -0.38
C SER A 279 24.16 27.59 1.02
N PRO A 280 24.43 28.71 1.67
CA PRO A 280 24.91 28.72 3.06
C PRO A 280 23.87 28.13 4.05
N GLU A 281 22.61 28.03 3.63
CA GLU A 281 21.53 27.43 4.44
C GLU A 281 21.46 25.90 4.29
N ILE A 282 22.11 25.33 3.29
CA ILE A 282 22.13 23.90 3.01
C ILE A 282 23.51 23.38 3.41
N SER A 283 23.63 22.98 4.69
CA SER A 283 24.81 22.24 5.07
C SER A 283 24.74 20.86 4.45
N TYR A 284 25.70 20.55 3.59
CA TYR A 284 25.93 19.18 3.20
C TYR A 284 26.23 18.38 4.45
N PRO A 285 25.52 17.29 4.75
CA PRO A 285 25.96 16.42 5.82
C PRO A 285 27.42 16.08 5.52
N ALA A 286 28.23 16.12 6.56
CA ALA A 286 29.57 15.57 6.50
C ALA A 286 29.42 14.13 6.06
N ARG A 287 29.69 13.86 5.07
CA ARG A 287 29.37 13.19 3.98
C ARG A 287 29.88 11.92 3.70
N GLU A 288 29.09 11.25 3.18
CA GLU A 288 29.42 10.17 2.29
C GLU A 288 29.79 10.76 0.91
N SER A 289 30.90 11.44 0.78
CA SER A 289 31.53 11.49 -0.51
C SER A 289 32.19 10.15 -0.71
N LEU A 290 31.79 9.42 -1.73
CA LEU A 290 32.42 8.15 -2.10
C LEU A 290 33.93 8.31 -2.41
N ASP A 291 34.38 9.52 -2.66
CA ASP A 291 35.79 9.87 -2.99
C ASP A 291 36.34 11.06 -2.21
N GLY A 292 35.63 11.59 -1.20
CA GLY A 292 36.09 12.75 -0.42
C GLY A 292 35.95 14.10 -1.15
N SER A 293 35.46 14.13 -2.38
CA SER A 293 35.27 15.38 -3.13
C SER A 293 33.83 15.85 -3.00
N HIS A 294 33.66 17.10 -2.58
CA HIS A 294 32.38 17.81 -2.63
C HIS A 294 32.39 18.75 -3.83
N ARG A 295 31.42 18.64 -4.73
CA ARG A 295 31.39 19.43 -5.95
C ARG A 295 30.07 20.17 -6.19
N GLY A 296 29.16 20.19 -5.24
CA GLY A 296 27.91 20.93 -5.35
C GLY A 296 26.71 20.09 -5.79
N PHE A 297 25.67 20.75 -6.20
CA PHE A 297 24.42 20.16 -6.64
C PHE A 297 23.75 21.06 -7.68
N VAL A 298 22.79 20.50 -8.40
CA VAL A 298 21.94 21.24 -9.36
C VAL A 298 20.54 21.34 -8.77
N GLU A 299 19.99 22.53 -8.75
CA GLU A 299 18.60 22.76 -8.41
C GLU A 299 17.74 22.49 -9.64
N ILE A 300 16.70 21.68 -9.45
CA ILE A 300 15.74 21.33 -10.50
C ILE A 300 14.33 21.68 -10.09
N ASP A 301 13.63 22.42 -10.91
CA ASP A 301 12.22 22.76 -10.76
C ASP A 301 11.45 22.51 -12.06
N ARG A 302 10.21 23.01 -12.16
CA ARG A 302 9.36 22.85 -13.36
C ARG A 302 9.87 23.62 -14.57
N THR A 303 10.75 24.61 -14.36
CA THR A 303 11.24 25.53 -15.40
C THR A 303 12.71 25.34 -15.71
N SER A 304 13.42 24.56 -14.91
CA SER A 304 14.84 24.30 -15.08
C SER A 304 15.15 23.60 -16.41
N ALA A 305 16.28 23.92 -16.99
CA ALA A 305 16.86 23.11 -18.04
C ALA A 305 17.09 21.67 -17.57
N PRO A 306 17.12 20.67 -18.47
CA PRO A 306 17.44 19.30 -18.09
C PRO A 306 18.79 19.20 -17.38
N ALA A 307 18.81 18.59 -16.20
CA ALA A 307 20.06 18.24 -15.53
C ALA A 307 20.73 17.09 -16.28
N LYS A 308 22.01 17.21 -16.60
CA LYS A 308 22.76 16.27 -17.44
C LYS A 308 23.98 15.73 -16.71
N ALA A 309 24.21 14.43 -16.86
CA ALA A 309 25.43 13.77 -16.45
C ALA A 309 25.94 12.84 -17.56
N VAL A 310 27.24 12.75 -17.73
CA VAL A 310 27.86 11.74 -18.59
C VAL A 310 28.34 10.63 -17.70
N ILE A 311 27.81 9.44 -17.88
CA ILE A 311 28.19 8.22 -17.18
C ILE A 311 29.09 7.38 -18.08
N ARG A 312 29.93 6.54 -17.47
CA ARG A 312 30.76 5.59 -18.19
C ARG A 312 30.65 4.22 -17.55
N VAL A 313 30.40 3.21 -18.38
CA VAL A 313 30.36 1.82 -17.97
C VAL A 313 31.42 1.02 -18.73
N ASP A 314 32.12 0.11 -18.05
CA ASP A 314 33.28 -0.60 -18.60
C ASP A 314 32.89 -1.82 -19.44
N ALA A 315 31.69 -2.35 -19.24
CA ALA A 315 31.20 -3.56 -19.92
C ALA A 315 29.70 -3.43 -20.24
N PRO A 316 29.22 -4.10 -21.30
CA PRO A 316 27.79 -4.18 -21.54
C PRO A 316 27.11 -5.02 -20.47
N GLY A 317 25.88 -4.65 -20.06
CA GLY A 317 25.13 -5.39 -19.06
C GLY A 317 23.89 -4.64 -18.58
N GLU A 318 23.20 -5.22 -17.62
CA GLU A 318 22.12 -4.55 -16.89
C GLU A 318 22.71 -3.65 -15.81
N TYR A 319 22.27 -2.43 -15.79
CA TYR A 319 22.70 -1.42 -14.80
C TYR A 319 21.50 -0.84 -14.07
N THR A 320 21.75 -0.35 -12.88
CA THR A 320 20.81 0.46 -12.12
C THR A 320 21.35 1.87 -11.97
N LEU A 321 20.48 2.84 -12.16
CA LEU A 321 20.72 4.25 -11.93
C LEU A 321 19.86 4.70 -10.76
N ALA A 322 20.43 5.42 -9.82
CA ALA A 322 19.70 6.10 -8.76
C ALA A 322 20.28 7.51 -8.56
N PHE A 323 19.42 8.46 -8.22
CA PHE A 323 19.81 9.87 -8.13
C PHE A 323 19.90 10.28 -6.67
N ARG A 324 21.06 10.81 -6.27
CA ARG A 324 21.21 11.38 -4.94
C ARG A 324 20.58 12.76 -4.94
N TYR A 325 19.66 12.99 -4.00
CA TYR A 325 18.88 14.22 -3.96
C TYR A 325 18.59 14.69 -2.54
N ALA A 326 18.25 15.96 -2.40
CA ALA A 326 17.63 16.54 -1.22
C ALA A 326 16.28 17.17 -1.60
N ASN A 327 15.27 16.97 -0.76
CA ASN A 327 13.98 17.58 -0.92
C ASN A 327 13.39 17.93 0.45
N GLY A 328 13.58 19.17 0.87
CA GLY A 328 13.09 19.75 2.11
C GLY A 328 11.72 20.45 1.96
N ASN A 329 11.05 20.29 0.82
CA ASN A 329 9.72 20.88 0.65
C ASN A 329 8.71 20.18 1.55
N GLY A 330 7.82 20.97 2.15
CA GLY A 330 6.79 20.46 3.04
C GLY A 330 5.46 21.17 2.80
N PRO A 331 4.43 20.80 3.54
CA PRO A 331 4.34 19.69 4.49
C PRO A 331 4.23 18.31 3.82
N VAL A 332 4.61 17.26 4.55
CA VAL A 332 4.69 15.87 4.02
C VAL A 332 3.30 15.25 3.84
N ASN A 333 2.37 15.51 4.75
CA ASN A 333 1.11 14.74 4.84
C ASN A 333 -0.08 15.38 4.14
N THR A 334 -0.06 16.69 3.87
CA THR A 334 -1.20 17.42 3.32
C THR A 334 -1.02 17.83 1.87
N GLU A 335 0.22 17.89 1.42
CA GLU A 335 0.57 18.30 0.06
C GLU A 335 1.71 17.42 -0.45
N ASN A 336 1.52 16.84 -1.62
CA ASN A 336 2.59 16.09 -2.26
C ASN A 336 3.61 17.05 -2.88
N LYS A 337 4.76 17.18 -2.26
CA LYS A 337 5.89 17.98 -2.73
C LYS A 337 6.98 17.10 -3.38
N CYS A 338 6.60 15.93 -3.85
CA CYS A 338 7.50 15.03 -4.55
C CYS A 338 8.04 15.68 -5.83
N CYS A 339 9.34 15.63 -6.04
CA CYS A 339 9.94 15.98 -7.32
C CYS A 339 9.93 14.76 -8.23
N VAL A 340 9.37 14.90 -9.43
CA VAL A 340 9.25 13.83 -10.43
C VAL A 340 9.94 14.28 -11.72
N ARG A 341 10.77 13.42 -12.29
CA ARG A 341 11.50 13.69 -13.55
C ARG A 341 11.56 12.46 -14.43
N ALA A 342 11.29 12.66 -15.70
CA ALA A 342 11.58 11.65 -16.70
C ALA A 342 13.11 11.49 -16.85
N VAL A 343 13.56 10.24 -16.79
CA VAL A 343 14.96 9.85 -16.98
C VAL A 343 15.18 9.51 -18.45
N PHE A 344 16.09 10.21 -19.10
CA PHE A 344 16.51 9.92 -20.47
C PHE A 344 17.94 9.40 -20.44
N VAL A 345 18.21 8.38 -21.23
CA VAL A 345 19.56 7.88 -21.48
C VAL A 345 19.78 7.90 -22.99
N ASP A 346 20.82 8.58 -23.44
CA ASP A 346 21.15 8.80 -24.85
C ASP A 346 19.96 9.33 -25.66
N GLY A 347 19.18 10.23 -25.05
CA GLY A 347 18.02 10.84 -25.66
C GLY A 347 16.74 10.00 -25.68
N VAL A 348 16.78 8.77 -25.18
CA VAL A 348 15.62 7.88 -25.09
C VAL A 348 15.09 7.88 -23.65
N LYS A 349 13.78 8.05 -23.46
CA LYS A 349 13.14 7.93 -22.14
C LYS A 349 13.28 6.52 -21.63
N ALA A 350 13.96 6.35 -20.52
CA ALA A 350 14.20 5.05 -19.87
C ALA A 350 13.15 4.76 -18.78
N ASP A 351 12.87 5.74 -17.91
CA ASP A 351 11.96 5.59 -16.77
C ASP A 351 11.65 6.97 -16.16
N THR A 352 11.14 6.96 -14.92
CA THR A 352 10.85 8.15 -14.14
C THR A 352 11.59 8.08 -12.78
N ALA A 353 12.30 9.15 -12.45
CA ALA A 353 12.88 9.35 -11.12
C ALA A 353 11.88 10.04 -10.21
N VAL A 354 11.67 9.48 -9.03
CA VAL A 354 10.79 9.98 -7.99
C VAL A 354 11.60 10.33 -6.77
N MET A 355 11.51 11.58 -6.33
CA MET A 355 12.29 12.18 -5.26
C MET A 355 11.35 12.77 -4.19
N PRO A 356 10.79 11.92 -3.29
CA PRO A 356 9.87 12.36 -2.25
C PRO A 356 10.50 13.39 -1.32
N THR A 357 9.64 14.17 -0.65
CA THR A 357 10.10 15.02 0.45
C THR A 357 10.68 14.19 1.58
N ARG A 358 11.76 14.67 2.18
CA ARG A 358 12.50 14.03 3.27
C ARG A 358 12.29 14.70 4.62
N GLY A 359 11.36 15.61 4.69
CA GLY A 359 10.99 16.36 5.88
C GLY A 359 10.92 17.86 5.61
N VAL A 360 10.01 18.53 6.31
CA VAL A 360 9.81 19.98 6.17
C VAL A 360 11.08 20.73 6.51
N ALA A 361 11.57 21.53 5.57
CA ALA A 361 12.82 22.30 5.67
C ALA A 361 14.07 21.44 5.94
N ASN A 362 14.01 20.13 5.75
CA ASN A 362 15.12 19.20 6.03
C ASN A 362 16.01 19.02 4.79
N TRP A 363 16.55 20.11 4.27
CA TRP A 363 17.45 20.11 3.11
C TRP A 363 18.78 19.40 3.33
N PRO A 364 19.35 19.32 4.55
CA PRO A 364 20.57 18.55 4.77
C PRO A 364 20.42 17.04 4.68
N ASP A 365 19.19 16.51 4.66
CA ASP A 365 18.93 15.08 4.60
C ASP A 365 18.94 14.59 3.15
N TRP A 366 20.12 14.19 2.67
CA TRP A 366 20.31 13.63 1.34
C TRP A 366 19.94 12.15 1.30
N GLY A 367 19.19 11.76 0.27
CA GLY A 367 18.78 10.37 0.04
C GLY A 367 18.91 9.96 -1.42
N MET A 368 18.43 8.77 -1.73
CA MET A 368 18.43 8.22 -3.08
C MET A 368 17.00 8.16 -3.61
N SER A 369 16.82 8.45 -4.89
CA SER A 369 15.56 8.22 -5.61
C SER A 369 15.24 6.72 -5.71
N ASN A 370 14.10 6.39 -6.31
CA ASN A 370 13.89 5.04 -6.84
C ASN A 370 15.01 4.66 -7.81
N THR A 371 15.17 3.37 -8.03
CA THR A 371 16.16 2.80 -8.94
C THR A 371 15.57 2.63 -10.33
N VAL A 372 16.26 3.13 -11.35
CA VAL A 372 15.96 2.90 -12.77
C VAL A 372 16.86 1.79 -13.28
N ARG A 373 16.29 0.73 -13.85
CA ARG A 373 17.03 -0.41 -14.36
C ARG A 373 16.95 -0.45 -15.88
N LEU A 374 18.13 -0.59 -16.54
CA LEU A 374 18.21 -0.63 -17.99
C LEU A 374 19.49 -1.31 -18.48
N PRO A 375 19.48 -1.90 -19.68
CA PRO A 375 20.69 -2.36 -20.34
C PRO A 375 21.53 -1.19 -20.85
N LEU A 376 22.85 -1.24 -20.64
CA LEU A 376 23.83 -0.30 -21.20
C LEU A 376 24.90 -1.05 -21.96
N SER A 377 25.36 -0.46 -23.09
CA SER A 377 26.56 -0.90 -23.78
C SER A 377 27.81 -0.39 -23.02
N ALA A 378 28.99 -0.99 -23.31
CA ALA A 378 30.22 -0.39 -22.80
C ALA A 378 30.46 0.97 -23.44
N GLY A 379 30.91 1.95 -22.66
CA GLY A 379 31.20 3.30 -23.14
C GLY A 379 30.59 4.41 -22.30
N GLU A 380 30.49 5.57 -22.92
CA GLU A 380 29.86 6.74 -22.32
C GLU A 380 28.42 6.84 -22.72
N HIS A 381 27.56 7.24 -21.78
CA HIS A 381 26.14 7.47 -21.97
C HIS A 381 25.75 8.81 -21.33
N THR A 382 24.85 9.53 -21.96
CA THR A 382 24.29 10.79 -21.43
C THR A 382 23.01 10.49 -20.67
N VAL A 383 22.98 10.79 -19.38
CA VAL A 383 21.80 10.70 -18.52
C VAL A 383 21.23 12.10 -18.32
N GLU A 384 19.94 12.27 -18.54
CA GLU A 384 19.26 13.55 -18.36
C GLU A 384 18.02 13.37 -17.48
N LEU A 385 17.82 14.29 -16.54
CA LEU A 385 16.57 14.47 -15.82
C LEU A 385 15.78 15.62 -16.48
N ARG A 386 14.66 15.29 -17.08
CA ARG A 386 13.78 16.25 -17.77
C ARG A 386 12.43 16.35 -17.07
N TYR A 387 11.88 17.54 -17.00
CA TYR A 387 10.47 17.73 -16.65
C TYR A 387 9.60 17.58 -17.90
N LEU A 388 8.61 16.70 -17.85
CA LEU A 388 7.59 16.52 -18.87
C LEU A 388 6.21 16.84 -18.28
N PRO A 389 5.20 17.19 -19.08
CA PRO A 389 3.85 17.46 -18.58
C PRO A 389 3.25 16.32 -17.75
N GLU A 390 3.57 15.08 -18.07
CA GLU A 390 3.14 13.89 -17.33
C GLU A 390 3.87 13.67 -16.00
N ASP A 391 4.96 14.40 -15.75
CA ASP A 391 5.71 14.33 -14.49
C ASP A 391 5.09 15.23 -13.41
N GLU A 392 3.97 15.87 -13.69
CA GLU A 392 3.25 16.66 -12.69
C GLU A 392 2.79 15.79 -11.53
N ASN A 393 3.03 16.27 -10.32
CA ASN A 393 2.56 15.59 -9.11
C ASN A 393 1.17 16.08 -8.72
N MET A 394 0.56 15.49 -7.69
CA MET A 394 -0.76 15.89 -7.21
C MET A 394 -0.78 17.29 -6.58
N ASN A 395 0.37 17.80 -6.18
CA ASN A 395 0.53 19.19 -5.76
C ASN A 395 1.24 19.97 -6.85
N ILE A 396 0.47 20.64 -7.66
CA ILE A 396 0.94 21.38 -8.84
C ILE A 396 1.79 22.62 -8.52
N SER A 397 1.89 23.03 -7.27
CA SER A 397 2.64 24.22 -6.88
C SER A 397 4.15 23.99 -6.72
N THR A 398 4.55 22.75 -6.41
CA THR A 398 5.95 22.43 -6.10
C THR A 398 6.32 21.07 -6.68
N ASN A 399 7.30 21.07 -7.59
CA ASN A 399 7.94 19.87 -8.15
C ASN A 399 9.44 20.17 -8.27
N HIS A 400 10.13 20.18 -7.12
CA HIS A 400 11.44 20.77 -6.92
C HIS A 400 12.31 19.88 -6.04
N ALA A 401 13.57 19.76 -6.36
CA ALA A 401 14.61 19.09 -5.56
C ALA A 401 15.99 19.63 -5.90
N LEU A 402 16.95 19.34 -5.03
CA LEU A 402 18.37 19.48 -5.31
C LEU A 402 18.90 18.10 -5.68
N VAL A 403 19.65 17.97 -6.77
CA VAL A 403 20.27 16.71 -7.20
C VAL A 403 21.77 16.86 -7.25
N ASP A 404 22.46 15.90 -6.67
CA ASP A 404 23.90 15.88 -6.54
C ASP A 404 24.54 15.07 -7.68
N CYS A 405 24.20 13.80 -7.77
CA CYS A 405 24.82 12.89 -8.72
C CYS A 405 23.89 11.74 -9.12
N VAL A 406 24.24 11.07 -10.21
CA VAL A 406 23.74 9.75 -10.53
C VAL A 406 24.72 8.69 -10.02
N VAL A 407 24.19 7.71 -9.31
CA VAL A 407 24.91 6.53 -8.85
C VAL A 407 24.58 5.38 -9.80
N VAL A 408 25.61 4.81 -10.40
CA VAL A 408 25.52 3.71 -11.37
C VAL A 408 26.05 2.45 -10.72
N GLU A 409 25.27 1.38 -10.79
CA GLU A 409 25.59 0.09 -10.21
C GLU A 409 25.33 -1.01 -11.24
N HIS A 410 26.24 -1.98 -11.43
CA HIS A 410 26.00 -3.11 -12.30
C HIS A 410 24.97 -4.03 -11.62
N ALA A 411 23.82 -4.24 -12.26
CA ALA A 411 22.85 -5.23 -11.80
C ALA A 411 23.34 -6.62 -12.21
N LEU A 412 23.52 -7.51 -11.26
CA LEU A 412 23.92 -8.90 -11.53
C LEU A 412 22.86 -9.66 -12.34
#